data_7a7992f691e0d54635f153ccc1121a42
#
_entry.id   7a7992f691e0d54635f153ccc1121a42
#
_cell.length_a   1.000
_cell.length_b   1.000
_cell.length_c   1.000
_cell.angle_alpha   90.00
_cell.angle_beta   90.00
_cell.angle_gamma   90.00
#
_symmetry.space_group_name_H-M   'P 1'
#
loop_
_entity.id
_entity.type
_entity.pdbx_description
1 polymer ?
#
loop_
_entity_poly.entity_id
_entity_poly.type
_entity_poly.pdbx_seq_one_letter_code
_entity_poly.pdbx_strand_id
1 'polypeptide(L)'
;MKNKKIPMRRCVGCMSSRPKNELIRIAAYEGDVSIDPTGKAKGRGVYVCPDLQCLKKAEKRNALARSLSVEISKEQMEKLFEELRTYEAKD
;
A
#
# COMPACT_ATOMS: atom_id res chain seq x y z
N MET A 1 23.74 21.25 2.16
CA MET A 1 23.14 20.79 1.95
C MET A 1 22.38 20.08 2.49
N LYS A 2 21.73 19.93 2.63
CA LYS A 2 21.13 19.23 3.19
C LYS A 2 20.42 18.30 2.57
N ASN A 3 20.61 17.26 2.73
CA ASN A 3 20.01 16.27 2.18
C ASN A 3 18.78 15.94 2.83
N LYS A 4 17.67 15.99 2.24
CA LYS A 4 16.59 15.52 2.82
C LYS A 4 16.60 14.10 2.74
N LYS A 5 16.75 13.36 3.79
CA LYS A 5 16.70 11.96 3.81
C LYS A 5 15.31 11.49 3.63
N ILE A 6 15.02 10.68 2.64
CA ILE A 6 13.71 10.11 2.43
C ILE A 6 13.62 8.82 3.21
N PRO A 7 12.60 8.65 4.04
CA PRO A 7 12.47 7.43 4.84
C PRO A 7 12.31 6.21 3.95
N MET A 8 12.86 5.11 4.39
CA MET A 8 12.72 3.86 3.67
C MET A 8 11.56 3.08 4.27
N ARG A 9 10.83 2.40 3.40
CA ARG A 9 9.71 1.58 3.83
C ARG A 9 9.80 0.25 3.11
N ARG A 10 9.08 -0.73 3.60
CA ARG A 10 9.14 -2.06 3.02
C ARG A 10 7.84 -2.39 2.32
N CYS A 11 7.94 -2.89 1.11
CA CYS A 11 6.77 -3.36 0.38
C CYS A 11 6.29 -4.65 1.03
N VAL A 12 4.99 -4.72 1.36
CA VAL A 12 4.47 -5.91 2.02
C VAL A 12 4.26 -7.07 1.04
N GLY A 13 4.43 -6.81 -0.24
CA GLY A 13 4.32 -7.88 -1.24
C GLY A 13 5.65 -8.55 -1.50
N CYS A 14 6.63 -7.79 -1.97
CA CYS A 14 7.93 -8.37 -2.30
C CYS A 14 8.94 -8.25 -1.18
N MET A 15 8.60 -7.52 -0.13
CA MET A 15 9.45 -7.38 1.06
C MET A 15 10.75 -6.62 0.80
N SER A 16 10.83 -5.89 -0.28
CA SER A 16 11.99 -5.07 -0.56
C SER A 16 11.88 -3.72 0.10
N SER A 17 12.99 -3.17 0.52
CA SER A 17 13.02 -1.83 1.09
C SER A 17 13.22 -0.83 -0.04
N ARG A 18 12.41 0.21 -0.04
CA ARG A 18 12.52 1.24 -1.06
C ARG A 18 12.21 2.59 -0.44
N PRO A 19 12.63 3.66 -1.09
CA PRO A 19 12.26 4.98 -0.58
C PRO A 19 10.74 5.14 -0.55
N LYS A 20 10.27 5.79 0.48
CA LYS A 20 8.85 5.96 0.69
C LYS A 20 8.15 6.53 -0.53
N ASN A 21 8.79 7.46 -1.22
CA ASN A 21 8.14 8.10 -2.36
C ASN A 21 8.07 7.20 -3.60
N GLU A 22 8.68 6.02 -3.54
CA GLU A 22 8.55 5.06 -4.63
C GLU A 22 7.51 3.99 -4.33
N LEU A 23 6.85 4.10 -3.20
CA LEU A 23 5.86 3.12 -2.81
C LEU A 23 4.50 3.78 -2.69
N ILE A 24 3.47 2.96 -2.70
CA ILE A 24 2.12 3.44 -2.52
C ILE A 24 1.67 3.05 -1.13
N ARG A 25 1.05 3.97 -0.42
CA ARG A 25 0.56 3.70 0.91
C ARG A 25 -0.89 3.23 0.83
N ILE A 26 -1.18 2.16 1.53
CA ILE A 26 -2.54 1.69 1.67
C ILE A 26 -2.93 1.93 3.13
N ALA A 27 -4.00 2.67 3.33
CA ALA A 27 -4.41 3.07 4.67
C ALA A 27 -5.73 2.43 5.06
N ALA A 28 -5.87 2.13 6.34
CA ALA A 28 -7.11 1.60 6.88
C ALA A 28 -7.57 2.51 8.00
N TYR A 29 -8.81 2.97 7.92
CA TYR A 29 -9.35 3.85 8.92
C TYR A 29 -10.83 3.55 9.08
N GLU A 30 -11.23 3.23 10.28
CA GLU A 30 -12.63 2.93 10.58
C GLU A 30 -13.18 1.83 9.68
N GLY A 31 -12.38 0.82 9.47
CA GLY A 31 -12.83 -0.32 8.68
C GLY A 31 -12.74 -0.16 7.18
N ASP A 32 -12.32 1.01 6.72
CA ASP A 32 -12.23 1.27 5.31
C ASP A 32 -10.78 1.19 4.87
N VAL A 33 -10.52 0.51 3.77
CA VAL A 33 -9.16 0.35 3.28
C VAL A 33 -9.08 0.93 1.89
N SER A 34 -8.12 1.82 1.68
CA SER A 34 -7.99 2.45 0.37
C SER A 34 -6.56 2.91 0.15
N ILE A 35 -6.25 3.24 -1.09
CA ILE A 35 -4.94 3.79 -1.43
C ILE A 35 -4.91 5.25 -1.04
N ASP A 36 -3.81 5.65 -0.41
CA ASP A 36 -3.65 7.00 0.09
C ASP A 36 -2.49 7.66 -0.65
N PRO A 37 -2.75 8.34 -1.73
CA PRO A 37 -1.66 8.94 -2.51
C PRO A 37 -0.95 10.08 -1.80
N THR A 38 -1.59 10.70 -0.83
CA THR A 38 -0.94 11.81 -0.13
C THR A 38 -0.07 11.35 1.01
N GLY A 39 -0.30 10.13 1.49
CA GLY A 39 0.43 9.63 2.63
C GLY A 39 0.03 10.27 3.94
N LYS A 40 -1.07 11.00 3.95
CA LYS A 40 -1.49 11.71 5.14
C LYS A 40 -2.81 11.23 5.72
N ALA A 41 -3.40 10.21 5.15
CA ALA A 41 -4.67 9.71 5.65
C ALA A 41 -4.50 9.15 7.05
N LYS A 42 -5.50 9.32 7.87
CA LYS A 42 -5.46 8.81 9.22
C LYS A 42 -5.53 7.31 9.25
N GLY A 43 -5.15 6.72 10.35
CA GLY A 43 -5.24 5.29 10.53
C GLY A 43 -3.92 4.59 10.25
N ARG A 44 -3.96 3.28 10.21
CA ARG A 44 -2.78 2.50 9.96
C ARG A 44 -2.49 2.44 8.49
N GLY A 45 -1.23 2.35 8.14
CA GLY A 45 -0.85 2.27 6.74
C GLY A 45 0.24 1.26 6.51
N VAL A 46 0.24 0.69 5.30
CA VAL A 46 1.32 -0.18 4.85
C VAL A 46 1.73 0.32 3.49
N TYR A 47 2.87 -0.15 3.03
CA TYR A 47 3.41 0.30 1.75
C TYR A 47 3.56 -0.88 0.80
N VAL A 48 3.36 -0.62 -0.48
CA VAL A 48 3.49 -1.65 -1.49
C VAL A 48 4.02 -0.99 -2.76
N CYS A 49 4.77 -1.72 -3.55
CA CYS A 49 5.23 -1.19 -4.82
C CYS A 49 4.03 -0.87 -5.70
N PRO A 50 4.14 0.12 -6.59
CA PRO A 50 3.05 0.42 -7.52
C PRO A 50 3.00 -0.63 -8.61
N ASP A 51 2.69 -1.86 -8.23
CA ASP A 51 2.79 -3.01 -9.07
C ASP A 51 1.71 -4.00 -8.64
N LEU A 52 0.86 -4.37 -9.55
CA LEU A 52 -0.21 -5.31 -9.23
C LEU A 52 0.31 -6.63 -8.72
N GLN A 53 1.48 -7.05 -9.16
CA GLN A 53 2.05 -8.28 -8.68
C GLN A 53 2.39 -8.22 -7.21
N CYS A 54 2.89 -7.08 -6.74
CA CYS A 54 3.18 -6.94 -5.32
C CYS A 54 1.89 -6.94 -4.51
N LEU A 55 0.85 -6.32 -5.02
CA LEU A 55 -0.43 -6.34 -4.33
C LEU A 55 -1.00 -7.75 -4.28
N LYS A 56 -0.83 -8.50 -5.36
CA LYS A 56 -1.27 -9.90 -5.37
C LYS A 56 -0.51 -10.73 -4.35
N LYS A 57 0.79 -10.52 -4.25
CA LYS A 57 1.58 -11.24 -3.27
C LYS A 57 1.15 -10.89 -1.85
N ALA A 58 0.86 -9.62 -1.63
CA ALA A 58 0.40 -9.20 -0.31
C ALA A 58 -0.95 -9.84 0.02
N GLU A 59 -1.82 -9.95 -0.97
CA GLU A 59 -3.10 -10.58 -0.75
C GLU A 59 -2.93 -12.06 -0.43
N LYS A 60 -2.08 -12.74 -1.18
CA LYS A 60 -1.86 -14.15 -0.95
C LYS A 60 -1.34 -14.44 0.43
N ARG A 61 -0.49 -13.60 0.95
CA ARG A 61 0.06 -13.79 2.28
C ARG A 61 -0.82 -13.24 3.36
N ASN A 62 -1.95 -12.66 3.00
CA ASN A 62 -2.81 -11.99 3.95
C ASN A 62 -2.03 -10.90 4.69
N ALA A 63 -1.04 -10.33 4.02
CA ALA A 63 -0.15 -9.38 4.68
C ALA A 63 -0.85 -8.06 4.98
N LEU A 64 -1.76 -7.63 4.10
CA LEU A 64 -2.47 -6.38 4.31
C LEU A 64 -3.35 -6.47 5.55
N ALA A 65 -4.15 -7.51 5.64
CA ALA A 65 -5.05 -7.65 6.78
C ALA A 65 -4.27 -7.76 8.07
N ARG A 66 -3.18 -8.49 8.04
CA ARG A 66 -2.37 -8.66 9.23
C ARG A 66 -1.70 -7.36 9.64
N SER A 67 -1.10 -6.67 8.70
CA SER A 67 -0.38 -5.44 9.02
C SER A 67 -1.31 -4.33 9.42
N LEU A 68 -2.49 -4.26 8.81
CA LEU A 68 -3.45 -3.22 9.13
C LEU A 68 -4.36 -3.59 10.29
N SER A 69 -4.30 -4.85 10.73
CA SER A 69 -5.11 -5.34 11.84
C SER A 69 -6.60 -5.18 11.55
N VAL A 70 -6.99 -5.42 10.32
CA VAL A 70 -8.39 -5.36 9.94
C VAL A 70 -8.68 -6.51 9.01
N GLU A 71 -9.94 -6.86 8.90
CA GLU A 71 -10.34 -7.86 7.93
C GLU A 71 -10.62 -7.16 6.63
N ILE A 72 -10.11 -7.68 5.54
CA ILE A 72 -10.31 -7.08 4.24
C ILE A 72 -11.17 -8.02 3.42
N SER A 73 -12.35 -7.56 3.04
CA SER A 73 -13.25 -8.38 2.27
C SER A 73 -12.75 -8.49 0.84
N LYS A 74 -13.32 -9.43 0.12
CA LYS A 74 -12.97 -9.61 -1.26
C LYS A 74 -13.29 -8.36 -2.06
N GLU A 75 -14.40 -7.72 -1.74
CA GLU A 75 -14.78 -6.50 -2.42
C GLU A 75 -13.78 -5.39 -2.19
N GLN A 76 -13.29 -5.27 -0.98
CA GLN A 76 -12.29 -4.27 -0.68
C GLN A 76 -10.98 -4.55 -1.41
N MET A 77 -10.60 -5.81 -1.49
CA MET A 77 -9.41 -6.16 -2.24
C MET A 77 -9.56 -5.82 -3.71
N GLU A 78 -10.72 -6.11 -4.28
CA GLU A 78 -10.97 -5.78 -5.67
C GLU A 78 -10.88 -4.28 -5.91
N LYS A 79 -11.40 -3.52 -4.96
CA LYS A 79 -11.33 -2.09 -5.06
C LYS A 79 -9.88 -1.61 -5.03
N LEU A 80 -9.07 -2.19 -4.19
CA LEU A 80 -7.67 -1.83 -4.13
C LEU A 80 -6.96 -2.16 -5.44
N PHE A 81 -7.26 -3.30 -6.03
CA PHE A 81 -6.67 -3.66 -7.31
C PHE A 81 -7.06 -2.66 -8.39
N GLU A 82 -8.31 -2.23 -8.37
CA GLU A 82 -8.77 -1.25 -9.34
C GLU A 82 -8.06 0.08 -9.15
N GLU A 83 -7.93 0.51 -7.93
CA GLU A 83 -7.27 1.77 -7.63
C GLU A 83 -5.80 1.72 -8.03
N LEU A 84 -5.16 0.61 -7.76
CA LEU A 84 -3.75 0.49 -8.10
C LEU A 84 -3.55 0.40 -9.61
N ARG A 85 -4.47 -0.22 -10.30
CA ARG A 85 -4.40 -0.28 -11.74
C ARG A 85 -4.47 1.12 -12.35
N THR A 86 -5.34 1.96 -11.80
CA THR A 86 -5.44 3.34 -12.24
C THR A 86 -4.13 4.08 -11.97
N TYR A 87 -3.53 3.78 -10.84
CA TYR A 87 -2.27 4.39 -10.47
C TYR A 87 -1.18 4.02 -11.48
N GLU A 88 -1.08 2.76 -11.83
CA GLU A 88 -0.07 2.31 -12.78
C GLU A 88 -0.27 2.93 -14.15
N ALA A 89 -1.49 3.06 -14.55
CA ALA A 89 -1.77 3.62 -15.85
C ALA A 89 -1.45 5.08 -15.96
N LYS A 90 -1.21 5.74 -14.81
CA LYS A 90 -0.93 7.13 -14.80
C LYS A 90 0.42 7.46 -15.09
N ASP A 91 1.25 7.06 -15.24
CA ASP A 91 2.57 7.34 -15.47
C ASP A 91 2.93 8.31 -16.38
#